data_3600633a93ea80e4fcb376d58ecc72b5
#
_entry.id   3600633a93ea80e4fcb376d58ecc72b5
#
_cell.length_a   1.000
_cell.length_b   1.000
_cell.length_c   1.000
_cell.angle_alpha   90.00
_cell.angle_beta   90.00
_cell.angle_gamma   90.00
#
_symmetry.space_group_name_H-M   'P 1'
#
loop_
_entity.id
_entity.type
_entity.pdbx_description
1 polymer ?
#
loop_
_entity_poly.entity_id
_entity_poly.type
_entity_poly.pdbx_seq_one_letter_code
_entity_poly.pdbx_strand_id
1 'polypeptide(L)'
;GDPRPKVFQVLGVGLPVPIDPVPPSSPPIEHFKASLRTQVKLILAHDPGTRLGTDPEELHKMRVATRRLRAYLRAAQSMLVPNWVEHMRTEVAWLCSTLGPVRDLDVLLGHLDKECSTLRVPERRAFEGLLERLQQQRMAARVTLLEALESDRYLALLERLETGVLSPAVGEAAVSLADIARAEFKKLRRAIKASGLDASDTVLHQIRIKGKRARYAGE
;
A
#
# COMPACT_ATOMS: atom_id res chain seq x y z
N GLY A 1 -36.44 -10.00 -7.54
CA GLY A 1 -35.24 -10.79 -7.78
C GLY A 1 -34.10 -10.28 -6.93
N ASP A 2 -33.11 -11.11 -6.64
CA ASP A 2 -31.91 -10.73 -5.88
C ASP A 2 -31.08 -9.70 -6.69
N PRO A 3 -30.84 -8.48 -6.17
CA PRO A 3 -30.14 -7.41 -6.90
C PRO A 3 -28.63 -7.63 -6.99
N ARG A 4 -28.09 -8.66 -6.30
CA ARG A 4 -26.65 -8.93 -6.31
C ARG A 4 -26.16 -9.45 -7.67
N PRO A 5 -24.93 -9.15 -8.08
CA PRO A 5 -24.31 -9.79 -9.24
C PRO A 5 -24.36 -11.33 -9.12
N LYS A 6 -24.53 -12.03 -10.25
CA LYS A 6 -24.70 -13.49 -10.27
C LYS A 6 -23.59 -14.24 -9.52
N VAL A 7 -22.35 -13.77 -9.58
CA VAL A 7 -21.21 -14.37 -8.86
C VAL A 7 -21.43 -14.35 -7.34
N PHE A 8 -21.97 -13.28 -6.79
CA PHE A 8 -22.27 -13.17 -5.36
C PHE A 8 -23.44 -14.06 -4.94
N GLN A 9 -24.43 -14.23 -5.84
CA GLN A 9 -25.55 -15.14 -5.60
C GLN A 9 -25.07 -16.60 -5.56
N VAL A 10 -24.22 -16.99 -6.51
CA VAL A 10 -23.68 -18.37 -6.62
C VAL A 10 -22.77 -18.70 -5.44
N LEU A 11 -21.93 -17.77 -5.00
CA LEU A 11 -21.02 -17.97 -3.87
C LEU A 11 -21.69 -17.80 -2.51
N GLY A 12 -22.96 -17.36 -2.47
CA GLY A 12 -23.68 -17.14 -1.22
C GLY A 12 -23.13 -15.98 -0.35
N VAL A 13 -22.28 -15.11 -0.93
CA VAL A 13 -21.66 -14.00 -0.21
C VAL A 13 -22.50 -12.72 -0.32
N GLY A 14 -22.47 -11.92 0.75
CA GLY A 14 -23.11 -10.61 0.77
C GLY A 14 -22.37 -9.60 -0.12
N LEU A 15 -23.09 -8.54 -0.54
CA LEU A 15 -22.41 -7.38 -1.12
C LEU A 15 -21.46 -6.76 -0.07
N PRO A 16 -20.31 -6.21 -0.49
CA PRO A 16 -19.45 -5.47 0.41
C PRO A 16 -20.25 -4.36 1.10
N VAL A 17 -20.29 -4.38 2.43
CA VAL A 17 -21.00 -3.35 3.21
C VAL A 17 -20.33 -1.98 2.92
N PRO A 18 -21.12 -0.94 2.59
CA PRO A 18 -20.60 0.41 2.49
C PRO A 18 -19.89 0.78 3.79
N ILE A 19 -18.78 1.51 3.69
CA ILE A 19 -18.12 2.07 4.87
C ILE A 19 -18.78 3.41 5.12
N ASP A 20 -19.65 3.46 6.14
CA ASP A 20 -20.28 4.70 6.55
C ASP A 20 -19.22 5.68 7.07
N PRO A 21 -19.39 6.99 6.79
CA PRO A 21 -18.52 8.01 7.33
C PRO A 21 -18.53 7.96 8.86
N VAL A 22 -17.36 7.90 9.46
CA VAL A 22 -17.22 7.94 10.92
C VAL A 22 -17.42 9.38 11.39
N PRO A 23 -18.38 9.67 12.30
CA PRO A 23 -18.58 11.01 12.83
C PRO A 23 -17.29 11.58 13.46
N PRO A 24 -16.98 12.87 13.28
CA PRO A 24 -15.76 13.48 13.84
C PRO A 24 -15.61 13.34 15.37
N SER A 25 -16.73 13.20 16.09
CA SER A 25 -16.78 13.00 17.54
C SER A 25 -16.53 11.56 17.99
N SER A 26 -16.42 10.60 17.05
CA SER A 26 -16.20 9.20 17.39
C SER A 26 -14.82 8.97 18.02
N PRO A 27 -14.67 7.92 18.84
CA PRO A 27 -13.38 7.56 19.41
C PRO A 27 -12.29 7.35 18.34
N PRO A 28 -11.02 7.69 18.61
CA PRO A 28 -9.90 7.55 17.68
C PRO A 28 -9.81 6.16 17.03
N ILE A 29 -10.13 5.12 17.78
CA ILE A 29 -10.10 3.74 17.30
C ILE A 29 -11.10 3.47 16.18
N GLU A 30 -12.27 4.12 16.18
CA GLU A 30 -13.27 3.94 15.12
C GLU A 30 -12.81 4.57 13.79
N HIS A 31 -12.17 5.73 13.84
CA HIS A 31 -11.53 6.33 12.66
C HIS A 31 -10.42 5.44 12.11
N PHE A 32 -9.61 4.85 13.01
CA PHE A 32 -8.58 3.90 12.61
C PHE A 32 -9.17 2.65 11.96
N LYS A 33 -10.20 2.04 12.55
CA LYS A 33 -10.91 0.90 11.96
C LYS A 33 -11.46 1.21 10.57
N ALA A 34 -12.11 2.36 10.39
CA ALA A 34 -12.64 2.79 9.10
C ALA A 34 -11.52 2.94 8.06
N SER A 35 -10.39 3.54 8.45
CA SER A 35 -9.21 3.68 7.60
C SER A 35 -8.63 2.32 7.20
N LEU A 36 -8.53 1.37 8.12
CA LEU A 36 -8.10 -0.01 7.82
C LEU A 36 -9.06 -0.71 6.86
N ARG A 37 -10.38 -0.67 7.15
CA ARG A 37 -11.43 -1.26 6.30
C ARG A 37 -11.33 -0.77 4.86
N THR A 38 -11.14 0.53 4.69
CA THR A 38 -10.98 1.14 3.36
C THR A 38 -9.79 0.56 2.63
N GLN A 39 -8.63 0.41 3.27
CA GLN A 39 -7.44 -0.11 2.60
C GLN A 39 -7.55 -1.61 2.32
N VAL A 40 -8.10 -2.39 3.23
CA VAL A 40 -8.35 -3.83 3.00
C VAL A 40 -9.31 -4.04 1.84
N LYS A 41 -10.41 -3.28 1.79
CA LYS A 41 -11.36 -3.31 0.67
C LYS A 41 -10.69 -2.99 -0.67
N LEU A 42 -9.79 -2.00 -0.71
CA LEU A 42 -9.04 -1.66 -1.91
C LEU A 42 -8.03 -2.76 -2.30
N ILE A 43 -7.36 -3.40 -1.35
CA ILE A 43 -6.46 -4.53 -1.62
C ILE A 43 -7.26 -5.66 -2.28
N LEU A 44 -8.40 -6.05 -1.71
CA LEU A 44 -9.26 -7.11 -2.24
C LEU A 44 -9.86 -6.75 -3.61
N ALA A 45 -10.28 -5.50 -3.81
CA ALA A 45 -10.85 -5.05 -5.07
C ALA A 45 -9.85 -5.08 -6.24
N HIS A 46 -8.57 -4.85 -5.97
CA HIS A 46 -7.53 -4.80 -6.98
C HIS A 46 -6.69 -6.09 -7.11
N ASP A 47 -6.92 -7.10 -6.25
CA ASP A 47 -6.26 -8.42 -6.33
C ASP A 47 -6.56 -9.12 -7.67
N PRO A 48 -7.83 -9.29 -8.12
CA PRO A 48 -8.10 -9.98 -9.38
C PRO A 48 -7.43 -9.31 -10.59
N GLY A 49 -7.49 -7.99 -10.69
CA GLY A 49 -6.84 -7.24 -11.76
C GLY A 49 -5.31 -7.33 -11.71
N THR A 50 -4.74 -7.34 -10.50
CA THR A 50 -3.30 -7.56 -10.28
C THR A 50 -2.86 -8.95 -10.77
N ARG A 51 -3.65 -9.99 -10.49
CA ARG A 51 -3.40 -11.37 -10.97
C ARG A 51 -3.54 -11.48 -12.48
N LEU A 52 -4.53 -10.86 -13.09
CA LEU A 52 -4.71 -10.83 -14.54
C LEU A 52 -3.56 -10.07 -15.22
N GLY A 53 -3.17 -8.92 -14.68
CA GLY A 53 -2.03 -8.12 -15.14
C GLY A 53 -2.22 -7.46 -16.50
N THR A 54 -3.44 -7.32 -16.96
CA THR A 54 -3.80 -6.63 -18.20
C THR A 54 -3.73 -5.11 -18.03
N ASP A 55 -4.01 -4.61 -16.83
CA ASP A 55 -3.94 -3.19 -16.48
C ASP A 55 -2.92 -2.98 -15.33
N PRO A 56 -1.80 -2.28 -15.56
CA PRO A 56 -0.80 -2.00 -14.53
C PRO A 56 -1.33 -1.08 -13.41
N GLU A 57 -2.46 -0.39 -13.61
CA GLU A 57 -3.10 0.43 -12.60
C GLU A 57 -3.72 -0.40 -11.47
N GLU A 58 -4.14 -1.63 -11.73
CA GLU A 58 -4.65 -2.54 -10.69
C GLU A 58 -3.56 -2.85 -9.65
N LEU A 59 -2.38 -3.26 -10.12
CA LEU A 59 -1.21 -3.44 -9.27
C LEU A 59 -0.81 -2.14 -8.54
N HIS A 60 -0.87 -0.99 -9.23
CA HIS A 60 -0.57 0.30 -8.62
C HIS A 60 -1.50 0.62 -7.47
N LYS A 61 -2.81 0.47 -7.65
CA LYS A 61 -3.84 0.73 -6.63
C LYS A 61 -3.70 -0.22 -5.45
N MET A 62 -3.50 -1.51 -5.70
CA MET A 62 -3.22 -2.50 -4.66
C MET A 62 -1.98 -2.14 -3.83
N ARG A 63 -0.88 -1.74 -4.50
CA ARG A 63 0.36 -1.29 -3.83
C ARG A 63 0.15 -0.01 -3.02
N VAL A 64 -0.63 0.94 -3.51
CA VAL A 64 -0.97 2.17 -2.77
C VAL A 64 -1.76 1.84 -1.52
N ALA A 65 -2.79 0.99 -1.62
CA ALA A 65 -3.60 0.56 -0.49
C ALA A 65 -2.76 -0.16 0.57
N THR A 66 -1.90 -1.11 0.16
CA THR A 66 -0.99 -1.83 1.06
C THR A 66 -0.01 -0.88 1.78
N ARG A 67 0.54 0.11 1.08
CA ARG A 67 1.42 1.11 1.69
C ARG A 67 0.70 2.03 2.67
N ARG A 68 -0.55 2.43 2.38
CA ARG A 68 -1.38 3.22 3.30
C ARG A 68 -1.74 2.41 4.54
N LEU A 69 -2.15 1.15 4.36
CA LEU A 69 -2.42 0.22 5.46
C LEU A 69 -1.22 0.12 6.42
N ARG A 70 -0.01 -0.08 5.87
CA ARG A 70 1.23 -0.11 6.66
C ARG A 70 1.49 1.21 7.40
N ALA A 71 1.18 2.34 6.78
CA ALA A 71 1.36 3.65 7.40
C ALA A 71 0.35 3.88 8.55
N TYR A 72 -0.90 3.48 8.38
CA TYR A 72 -1.93 3.57 9.43
C TYR A 72 -1.61 2.66 10.62
N LEU A 73 -1.22 1.40 10.39
CA LEU A 73 -0.77 0.50 11.46
C LEU A 73 0.41 1.09 12.25
N ARG A 74 1.32 1.77 11.57
CA ARG A 74 2.43 2.46 12.22
C ARG A 74 1.98 3.68 13.02
N ALA A 75 1.09 4.49 12.47
CA ALA A 75 0.58 5.70 13.15
C ALA A 75 -0.19 5.34 14.42
N ALA A 76 -1.00 4.29 14.34
CA ALA A 76 -1.85 3.83 15.43
C ALA A 76 -1.15 2.88 16.43
N GLN A 77 0.15 2.61 16.29
CA GLN A 77 0.85 1.61 17.10
C GLN A 77 0.73 1.84 18.62
N SER A 78 0.59 3.09 19.05
CA SER A 78 0.41 3.43 20.48
C SER A 78 -1.01 3.14 21.00
N MET A 79 -1.98 2.92 20.11
CA MET A 79 -3.37 2.56 20.47
C MET A 79 -3.60 1.04 20.45
N LEU A 80 -2.65 0.28 19.98
CA LEU A 80 -2.79 -1.15 19.67
C LEU A 80 -1.88 -2.00 20.56
N VAL A 81 -2.27 -3.26 20.76
CA VAL A 81 -1.43 -4.24 21.46
C VAL A 81 -0.13 -4.44 20.65
N PRO A 82 1.06 -4.26 21.26
CA PRO A 82 2.35 -4.25 20.55
C PRO A 82 2.62 -5.49 19.69
N ASN A 83 2.40 -6.69 20.21
CA ASN A 83 2.64 -7.94 19.49
C ASN A 83 1.71 -8.09 18.27
N TRP A 84 0.46 -7.68 18.40
CA TRP A 84 -0.51 -7.72 17.33
C TRP A 84 -0.12 -6.76 16.18
N VAL A 85 0.18 -5.51 16.51
CA VAL A 85 0.51 -4.50 15.50
C VAL A 85 1.83 -4.79 14.80
N GLU A 86 2.83 -5.32 15.53
CA GLU A 86 4.11 -5.66 14.91
C GLU A 86 3.99 -6.83 13.94
N HIS A 87 3.22 -7.86 14.32
CA HIS A 87 2.94 -8.98 13.42
C HIS A 87 2.22 -8.51 12.15
N MET A 88 1.14 -7.72 12.29
CA MET A 88 0.41 -7.16 11.14
C MET A 88 1.31 -6.29 10.25
N ARG A 89 2.18 -5.48 10.84
CA ARG A 89 3.13 -4.65 10.10
C ARG A 89 4.14 -5.47 9.32
N THR A 90 4.59 -6.59 9.87
CA THR A 90 5.53 -7.51 9.22
C THR A 90 4.89 -8.15 7.99
N GLU A 91 3.67 -8.67 8.11
CA GLU A 91 2.97 -9.31 7.00
C GLU A 91 2.59 -8.30 5.90
N VAL A 92 2.11 -7.12 6.29
CA VAL A 92 1.83 -6.04 5.31
C VAL A 92 3.12 -5.53 4.65
N ALA A 93 4.25 -5.52 5.37
CA ALA A 93 5.54 -5.16 4.78
C ALA A 93 6.02 -6.21 3.76
N TRP A 94 5.79 -7.49 4.04
CA TRP A 94 6.05 -8.57 3.10
C TRP A 94 5.24 -8.38 1.81
N LEU A 95 3.93 -8.16 1.90
CA LEU A 95 3.10 -7.90 0.72
C LEU A 95 3.58 -6.65 -0.06
N CYS A 96 3.96 -5.58 0.64
CA CYS A 96 4.54 -4.40 -0.01
C CYS A 96 5.81 -4.72 -0.81
N SER A 97 6.70 -5.58 -0.24
CA SER A 97 7.95 -5.98 -0.90
C SER A 97 7.73 -6.88 -2.11
N THR A 98 6.67 -7.67 -2.09
CA THR A 98 6.27 -8.55 -3.19
C THR A 98 5.68 -7.77 -4.38
N LEU A 99 4.82 -6.78 -4.10
CA LEU A 99 4.23 -5.92 -5.13
C LEU A 99 5.23 -4.92 -5.74
N GLY A 100 6.32 -4.62 -5.02
CA GLY A 100 7.29 -3.59 -5.37
C GLY A 100 7.97 -3.80 -6.72
N PRO A 101 8.68 -4.91 -6.92
CA PRO A 101 9.52 -5.12 -8.09
C PRO A 101 8.79 -5.02 -9.43
N VAL A 102 7.58 -5.58 -9.53
CA VAL A 102 6.78 -5.49 -10.76
C VAL A 102 6.41 -4.03 -11.05
N ARG A 103 5.92 -3.29 -10.04
CA ARG A 103 5.52 -1.88 -10.24
C ARG A 103 6.71 -0.99 -10.56
N ASP A 104 7.84 -1.20 -9.93
CA ASP A 104 9.03 -0.39 -10.17
C ASP A 104 9.54 -0.59 -11.62
N LEU A 105 9.44 -1.83 -12.16
CA LEU A 105 9.74 -2.13 -13.56
C LEU A 105 8.66 -1.60 -14.53
N ASP A 106 7.36 -1.66 -14.18
CA ASP A 106 6.29 -1.06 -14.96
C ASP A 106 6.52 0.45 -15.17
N VAL A 107 6.89 1.16 -14.09
CA VAL A 107 7.17 2.60 -14.15
C VAL A 107 8.42 2.89 -14.97
N LEU A 108 9.49 2.10 -14.79
CA LEU A 108 10.74 2.28 -15.52
C LEU A 108 10.54 2.03 -17.02
N LEU A 109 9.89 0.91 -17.39
CA LEU A 109 9.60 0.58 -18.79
C LEU A 109 8.72 1.63 -19.44
N GLY A 110 7.66 2.09 -18.78
CA GLY A 110 6.80 3.15 -19.32
C GLY A 110 7.53 4.49 -19.49
N HIS A 111 8.52 4.78 -18.64
CA HIS A 111 9.36 5.98 -18.78
C HIS A 111 10.31 5.84 -19.98
N LEU A 112 11.02 4.71 -20.08
CA LEU A 112 11.93 4.45 -21.19
C LEU A 112 11.22 4.39 -22.54
N ASP A 113 10.05 3.76 -22.61
CA ASP A 113 9.25 3.71 -23.84
C ASP A 113 8.88 5.11 -24.32
N LYS A 114 8.43 5.97 -23.40
CA LYS A 114 8.13 7.37 -23.71
C LYS A 114 9.37 8.13 -24.21
N GLU A 115 10.51 7.99 -23.55
CA GLU A 115 11.76 8.65 -23.97
C GLU A 115 12.25 8.08 -25.32
N CYS A 116 12.24 6.75 -25.50
CA CYS A 116 12.64 6.09 -26.73
C CYS A 116 11.75 6.48 -27.93
N SER A 117 10.48 6.82 -27.69
CA SER A 117 9.58 7.27 -28.76
C SER A 117 10.03 8.59 -29.43
N THR A 118 10.82 9.39 -28.74
CA THR A 118 11.35 10.67 -29.23
C THR A 118 12.69 10.54 -29.94
N LEU A 119 13.37 9.38 -29.85
CA LEU A 119 14.68 9.13 -30.43
C LEU A 119 14.62 8.76 -31.91
N ARG A 120 15.71 9.07 -32.63
CA ARG A 120 15.89 8.59 -34.02
C ARG A 120 16.12 7.07 -34.07
N VAL A 121 15.84 6.47 -35.22
CA VAL A 121 15.91 5.01 -35.41
C VAL A 121 17.23 4.37 -34.95
N PRO A 122 18.44 4.90 -35.29
CA PRO A 122 19.69 4.31 -34.83
C PRO A 122 19.87 4.35 -33.30
N GLU A 123 19.44 5.43 -32.66
CA GLU A 123 19.51 5.61 -31.21
C GLU A 123 18.55 4.66 -30.51
N ARG A 124 17.34 4.48 -31.04
CA ARG A 124 16.34 3.55 -30.51
C ARG A 124 16.83 2.11 -30.50
N ARG A 125 17.49 1.67 -31.57
CA ARG A 125 18.07 0.32 -31.64
C ARG A 125 19.09 0.03 -30.55
N ALA A 126 19.84 1.04 -30.10
CA ALA A 126 20.79 0.87 -28.99
C ALA A 126 20.09 0.54 -27.65
N PHE A 127 18.83 0.93 -27.49
CA PHE A 127 18.04 0.64 -26.29
C PHE A 127 17.25 -0.67 -26.33
N GLU A 128 17.09 -1.29 -27.51
CA GLU A 128 16.29 -2.52 -27.67
C GLU A 128 16.74 -3.63 -26.70
N GLY A 129 18.03 -3.91 -26.65
CA GLY A 129 18.57 -4.94 -25.75
C GLY A 129 18.45 -4.60 -24.24
N LEU A 130 18.35 -3.34 -23.88
CA LEU A 130 18.05 -2.92 -22.51
C LEU A 130 16.57 -3.15 -22.20
N LEU A 131 15.68 -2.74 -23.10
CA LEU A 131 14.23 -2.90 -22.93
C LEU A 131 13.85 -4.38 -22.82
N GLU A 132 14.41 -5.22 -23.67
CA GLU A 132 14.21 -6.69 -23.61
C GLU A 132 14.62 -7.27 -22.24
N ARG A 133 15.79 -6.91 -21.73
CA ARG A 133 16.25 -7.37 -20.40
C ARG A 133 15.33 -6.90 -19.29
N LEU A 134 14.87 -5.65 -19.32
CA LEU A 134 13.93 -5.13 -18.32
C LEU A 134 12.58 -5.82 -18.42
N GLN A 135 12.09 -6.13 -19.61
CA GLN A 135 10.87 -6.90 -19.81
C GLN A 135 11.00 -8.32 -19.23
N GLN A 136 12.14 -9.00 -19.46
CA GLN A 136 12.42 -10.32 -18.87
C GLN A 136 12.45 -10.25 -17.34
N GLN A 137 13.10 -9.23 -16.76
CA GLN A 137 13.08 -9.01 -15.31
C GLN A 137 11.67 -8.77 -14.78
N ARG A 138 10.85 -8.00 -15.51
CA ARG A 138 9.45 -7.77 -15.16
C ARG A 138 8.65 -9.07 -15.17
N MET A 139 8.85 -9.92 -16.17
CA MET A 139 8.19 -11.23 -16.25
C MET A 139 8.59 -12.12 -15.07
N ALA A 140 9.87 -12.20 -14.74
CA ALA A 140 10.36 -12.96 -13.59
C ALA A 140 9.79 -12.44 -12.27
N ALA A 141 9.80 -11.12 -12.07
CA ALA A 141 9.20 -10.49 -10.88
C ALA A 141 7.69 -10.77 -10.79
N ARG A 142 6.99 -10.82 -11.93
CA ARG A 142 5.57 -11.16 -11.98
C ARG A 142 5.30 -12.61 -11.58
N VAL A 143 6.11 -13.57 -12.01
CA VAL A 143 6.00 -14.97 -11.57
C VAL A 143 6.10 -15.05 -10.05
N THR A 144 7.13 -14.45 -9.45
CA THR A 144 7.31 -14.40 -8.00
C THR A 144 6.13 -13.72 -7.28
N LEU A 145 5.56 -12.67 -7.88
CA LEU A 145 4.35 -12.02 -7.33
C LEU A 145 3.15 -12.98 -7.33
N LEU A 146 2.90 -13.68 -8.43
CA LEU A 146 1.76 -14.61 -8.54
C LEU A 146 1.91 -15.78 -7.55
N GLU A 147 3.09 -16.38 -7.45
CA GLU A 147 3.38 -17.41 -6.45
C GLU A 147 3.10 -16.92 -5.02
N ALA A 148 3.49 -15.69 -4.71
CA ALA A 148 3.22 -15.11 -3.39
C ALA A 148 1.72 -14.87 -3.16
N LEU A 149 0.96 -14.39 -4.15
CA LEU A 149 -0.48 -14.19 -4.04
C LEU A 149 -1.28 -15.50 -3.99
N GLU A 150 -0.70 -16.62 -4.45
CA GLU A 150 -1.28 -17.97 -4.35
C GLU A 150 -0.90 -18.70 -3.06
N SER A 151 0.05 -18.16 -2.28
CA SER A 151 0.57 -18.81 -1.08
C SER A 151 -0.41 -18.80 0.09
N ASP A 152 -0.32 -19.82 0.94
CA ASP A 152 -1.04 -19.89 2.22
C ASP A 152 -0.75 -18.66 3.11
N ARG A 153 0.45 -18.08 2.98
CA ARG A 153 0.82 -16.85 3.69
C ARG A 153 -0.07 -15.68 3.31
N TYR A 154 -0.37 -15.53 2.02
CA TYR A 154 -1.25 -14.47 1.54
C TYR A 154 -2.69 -14.69 2.01
N LEU A 155 -3.19 -15.91 1.91
CA LEU A 155 -4.53 -16.26 2.42
C LEU A 155 -4.65 -15.99 3.92
N ALA A 156 -3.66 -16.41 4.71
CA ALA A 156 -3.60 -16.12 6.14
C ALA A 156 -3.50 -14.63 6.45
N LEU A 157 -2.80 -13.85 5.61
CA LEU A 157 -2.78 -12.39 5.73
C LEU A 157 -4.17 -11.79 5.49
N LEU A 158 -4.87 -12.20 4.44
CA LEU A 158 -6.23 -11.72 4.13
C LEU A 158 -7.20 -12.01 5.27
N GLU A 159 -7.21 -13.24 5.80
CA GLU A 159 -8.03 -13.63 6.94
C GLU A 159 -7.73 -12.77 8.19
N ARG A 160 -6.46 -12.54 8.49
CA ARG A 160 -6.05 -11.66 9.60
C ARG A 160 -6.43 -10.20 9.39
N LEU A 161 -6.36 -9.73 8.14
CA LEU A 161 -6.79 -8.37 7.82
C LEU A 161 -8.30 -8.23 8.01
N GLU A 162 -9.09 -9.20 7.59
CA GLU A 162 -10.54 -9.20 7.75
C GLU A 162 -10.93 -9.24 9.24
N THR A 163 -10.41 -10.19 10.00
CA THR A 163 -10.67 -10.30 11.45
C THR A 163 -10.11 -9.13 12.24
N GLY A 164 -8.88 -8.69 11.93
CA GLY A 164 -8.22 -7.58 12.61
C GLY A 164 -8.84 -6.22 12.35
N VAL A 165 -9.53 -6.06 11.21
CA VAL A 165 -10.29 -4.83 10.89
C VAL A 165 -11.60 -4.77 11.67
N LEU A 166 -12.24 -5.92 11.90
CA LEU A 166 -13.46 -6.01 12.69
C LEU A 166 -13.18 -5.80 14.19
N SER A 167 -12.10 -6.39 14.70
CA SER A 167 -11.74 -6.37 16.11
C SER A 167 -10.22 -6.21 16.30
N PRO A 168 -9.66 -5.03 16.04
CA PRO A 168 -8.24 -4.80 16.30
C PRO A 168 -7.94 -4.93 17.78
N ALA A 169 -6.81 -5.52 18.12
CA ALA A 169 -6.35 -5.62 19.51
C ALA A 169 -5.97 -4.22 20.03
N VAL A 170 -6.86 -3.62 20.80
CA VAL A 170 -6.73 -2.25 21.33
C VAL A 170 -5.90 -2.29 22.63
N GLY A 171 -4.92 -1.39 22.74
CA GLY A 171 -4.16 -1.16 23.97
C GLY A 171 -4.89 -0.21 24.92
N GLU A 172 -4.39 -0.09 26.14
CA GLU A 172 -5.01 0.75 27.19
C GLU A 172 -4.74 2.26 27.04
N ALA A 173 -3.87 2.66 26.12
CA ALA A 173 -3.44 4.04 26.01
C ALA A 173 -4.54 4.93 25.40
N ALA A 174 -4.96 5.95 26.13
CA ALA A 174 -5.80 7.02 25.60
C ALA A 174 -4.95 7.95 24.73
N VAL A 175 -5.04 7.81 23.41
CA VAL A 175 -4.27 8.59 22.44
C VAL A 175 -5.21 9.40 21.55
N SER A 176 -4.92 10.69 21.39
CA SER A 176 -5.64 11.57 20.45
C SER A 176 -5.06 11.44 19.04
N LEU A 177 -5.93 11.41 18.01
CA LEU A 177 -5.51 11.47 16.60
C LEU A 177 -4.66 12.72 16.30
N ALA A 178 -5.04 13.85 16.92
CA ALA A 178 -4.28 15.09 16.79
C ALA A 178 -2.86 14.97 17.35
N ASP A 179 -2.64 14.21 18.42
CA ASP A 179 -1.31 13.99 18.99
C ASP A 179 -0.47 13.08 18.12
N ILE A 180 -1.07 12.06 17.51
CA ILE A 180 -0.41 11.20 16.53
C ILE A 180 0.07 12.03 15.34
N ALA A 181 -0.82 12.82 14.74
CA ALA A 181 -0.48 13.68 13.60
C ALA A 181 0.61 14.71 14.00
N ARG A 182 0.45 15.36 15.14
CA ARG A 182 1.42 16.35 15.66
C ARG A 182 2.81 15.74 15.90
N ALA A 183 2.88 14.51 16.39
CA ALA A 183 4.13 13.79 16.62
C ALA A 183 4.87 13.51 15.29
N GLU A 184 4.18 13.05 14.25
CA GLU A 184 4.79 12.81 12.94
C GLU A 184 5.20 14.13 12.25
N PHE A 185 4.40 15.18 12.35
CA PHE A 185 4.77 16.52 11.88
C PHE A 185 6.02 17.08 12.58
N LYS A 186 6.14 16.87 13.89
CA LYS A 186 7.32 17.29 14.66
C LYS A 186 8.59 16.58 14.20
N LYS A 187 8.50 15.27 13.88
CA LYS A 187 9.61 14.48 13.30
C LYS A 187 10.03 15.01 11.92
N LEU A 188 9.06 15.35 11.07
CA LEU A 188 9.30 15.95 9.76
C LEU A 188 10.01 17.30 9.88
N ARG A 189 9.46 18.22 10.69
CA ARG A 189 10.05 19.57 10.91
C ARG A 189 11.48 19.50 11.42
N ARG A 190 11.75 18.58 12.37
CA ARG A 190 13.12 18.37 12.88
C ARG A 190 14.06 17.91 11.77
N ALA A 191 13.63 16.99 10.91
CA ALA A 191 14.46 16.49 9.82
C ALA A 191 14.75 17.58 8.78
N ILE A 192 13.76 18.39 8.42
CA ILE A 192 13.95 19.54 7.51
C ILE A 192 14.91 20.57 8.13
N LYS A 193 14.71 20.90 9.42
CA LYS A 193 15.62 21.86 10.11
C LYS A 193 17.07 21.37 10.20
N ALA A 194 17.27 20.06 10.31
CA ALA A 194 18.58 19.45 10.43
C ALA A 194 19.30 19.25 9.09
N SER A 195 18.61 19.34 7.94
CA SER A 195 19.16 18.99 6.63
C SER A 195 20.06 20.06 6.02
N GLY A 196 19.88 21.33 6.39
CA GLY A 196 20.56 22.44 5.71
C GLY A 196 20.10 22.65 4.27
N LEU A 197 20.75 23.60 3.57
CA LEU A 197 20.45 23.93 2.16
C LEU A 197 21.08 22.92 1.18
N ASP A 198 22.24 22.33 1.55
CA ASP A 198 23.00 21.40 0.70
C ASP A 198 22.81 19.94 1.12
N ALA A 199 21.56 19.55 1.41
CA ALA A 199 21.24 18.20 1.82
C ALA A 199 21.50 17.19 0.69
N SER A 200 22.19 16.07 1.01
CA SER A 200 22.40 14.99 0.06
C SER A 200 21.08 14.29 -0.33
N ASP A 201 21.06 13.63 -1.49
CA ASP A 201 19.90 12.88 -1.99
C ASP A 201 19.37 11.88 -0.95
N THR A 202 20.26 11.24 -0.20
CA THR A 202 19.89 10.32 0.89
C THR A 202 19.11 11.04 1.98
N VAL A 203 19.53 12.22 2.39
CA VAL A 203 18.86 13.06 3.40
C VAL A 203 17.50 13.52 2.88
N LEU A 204 17.46 14.02 1.63
CA LEU A 204 16.21 14.43 0.98
C LEU A 204 15.22 13.27 0.86
N HIS A 205 15.69 12.07 0.54
CA HIS A 205 14.88 10.87 0.51
C HIS A 205 14.28 10.54 1.89
N GLN A 206 15.08 10.66 2.97
CA GLN A 206 14.58 10.44 4.34
C GLN A 206 13.53 11.50 4.75
N ILE A 207 13.72 12.76 4.34
CA ILE A 207 12.72 13.83 4.56
C ILE A 207 11.42 13.49 3.81
N ARG A 208 11.51 13.06 2.55
CA ARG A 208 10.36 12.63 1.76
C ARG A 208 9.59 11.48 2.43
N ILE A 209 10.30 10.50 3.01
CA ILE A 209 9.66 9.41 3.78
C ILE A 209 8.92 9.98 4.98
N LYS A 210 9.53 10.89 5.76
CA LYS A 210 8.88 11.54 6.91
C LYS A 210 7.68 12.39 6.48
N GLY A 211 7.78 13.09 5.35
CA GLY A 211 6.67 13.84 4.77
C GLY A 211 5.46 12.96 4.44
N LYS A 212 5.69 11.81 3.80
CA LYS A 212 4.63 10.83 3.53
C LYS A 212 3.99 10.31 4.83
N ARG A 213 4.80 10.06 5.88
CA ARG A 213 4.29 9.59 7.18
C ARG A 213 3.43 10.65 7.86
N ALA A 214 3.88 11.92 7.88
CA ALA A 214 3.13 13.03 8.44
C ALA A 214 1.79 13.22 7.69
N ARG A 215 1.79 13.11 6.36
CA ARG A 215 0.57 13.17 5.55
C ARG A 215 -0.41 12.07 5.93
N TYR A 216 0.03 10.81 5.95
CA TYR A 216 -0.85 9.67 6.29
C TYR A 216 -1.35 9.69 7.74
N ALA A 217 -0.62 10.33 8.65
CA ALA A 217 -1.08 10.51 10.01
C ALA A 217 -2.10 11.66 10.16
N GLY A 218 -2.22 12.52 9.15
CA GLY A 218 -3.20 13.60 9.08
C GLY A 218 -4.44 13.29 8.24
N GLU A 219 -4.38 12.24 7.42
CA GLU A 219 -5.54 11.67 6.69
C GLU A 219 -6.43 10.84 7.63
#